data_b59d558eb75b4e18ea8ccd03ffb73cf5
#
_entry.id   b59d558eb75b4e18ea8ccd03ffb73cf5
#
_cell.length_a   1.000
_cell.length_b   1.000
_cell.length_c   1.000
_cell.angle_alpha   90.00
_cell.angle_beta   90.00
_cell.angle_gamma   90.00
#
_symmetry.space_group_name_H-M   'P 1'
#
loop_
_entity.id
_entity.type
_entity.pdbx_description
1 polymer ?
#
loop_
_entity_poly.entity_id
_entity_poly.type
_entity_poly.pdbx_seq_one_letter_code
_entity_poly.pdbx_strand_id
1 'polypeptide(L)'
;KFSEIFGREVAVFFVATGTAANALSLALYGKPGGISFCHRESHIMEDECGAVEYLSGGGRLHGIEGAFGRIDPAALERSLGGFFPESVHSGRGTRTYKAVDMVA
;
A
#
# COMPACT_ATOMS: atom_id res chain seq x y z
N LYS A 1 25.97 0.77 10.76
CA LYS A 1 25.66 2.20 10.65
C LYS A 1 24.15 2.44 10.57
N PHE A 2 23.43 1.82 9.61
CA PHE A 2 21.97 2.02 9.50
C PHE A 2 21.21 1.49 10.71
N SER A 3 21.59 0.34 11.27
CA SER A 3 20.98 -0.17 12.50
C SER A 3 21.13 0.78 13.68
N GLU A 4 22.24 1.50 13.76
CA GLU A 4 22.44 2.55 14.77
C GLU A 4 21.50 3.73 14.56
N ILE A 5 21.34 4.19 13.30
CA ILE A 5 20.45 5.31 12.96
C ILE A 5 19.00 4.97 13.31
N PHE A 6 18.56 3.75 13.02
CA PHE A 6 17.19 3.31 13.27
C PHE A 6 16.98 2.74 14.69
N GLY A 7 18.02 2.62 15.50
CA GLY A 7 17.94 2.08 16.85
C GLY A 7 17.50 0.62 16.93
N ARG A 8 17.63 -0.12 15.84
CA ARG A 8 17.26 -1.54 15.72
C ARG A 8 18.01 -2.19 14.58
N GLU A 9 18.10 -3.50 14.60
CA GLU A 9 18.66 -4.25 13.48
C GLU A 9 17.79 -4.07 12.23
N VAL A 10 18.44 -3.67 11.13
CA VAL A 10 17.78 -3.46 9.83
C VAL A 10 18.58 -4.09 8.70
N ALA A 11 17.90 -4.60 7.71
CA ALA A 11 18.47 -4.94 6.40
C ALA A 11 18.28 -3.74 5.46
N VAL A 12 19.31 -3.39 4.71
CA VAL A 12 19.30 -2.24 3.82
C VAL A 12 19.59 -2.68 2.40
N PHE A 13 18.76 -2.23 1.49
CA PHE A 13 18.91 -2.49 0.05
C PHE A 13 18.92 -1.16 -0.70
N PHE A 14 19.94 -0.96 -1.52
CA PHE A 14 20.02 0.20 -2.39
C PHE A 14 19.43 -0.13 -3.74
N VAL A 15 18.56 0.75 -4.24
CA VAL A 15 17.91 0.62 -5.54
C VAL A 15 18.14 1.87 -6.37
N ALA A 16 18.03 1.76 -7.68
CA ALA A 16 18.38 2.85 -8.59
C ALA A 16 17.36 4.01 -8.60
N THR A 17 16.09 3.74 -8.29
CA THR A 17 15.02 4.73 -8.40
C THR A 17 14.02 4.61 -7.24
N GLY A 18 13.29 5.70 -6.99
CA GLY A 18 12.16 5.69 -6.05
C GLY A 18 11.04 4.75 -6.50
N THR A 19 10.79 4.68 -7.80
CA THR A 19 9.82 3.73 -8.38
C THR A 19 10.19 2.29 -8.04
N ALA A 20 11.44 1.91 -8.17
CA ALA A 20 11.90 0.58 -7.78
C ALA A 20 11.75 0.33 -6.28
N ALA A 21 12.06 1.33 -5.44
CA ALA A 21 11.89 1.24 -4.00
C ALA A 21 10.42 1.00 -3.62
N ASN A 22 9.51 1.79 -4.17
CA ASN A 22 8.07 1.67 -3.93
C ASN A 22 7.53 0.31 -4.40
N ALA A 23 7.81 -0.05 -5.63
CA ALA A 23 7.29 -1.27 -6.24
C ALA A 23 7.80 -2.54 -5.52
N LEU A 24 9.07 -2.61 -5.20
CA LEU A 24 9.65 -3.73 -4.47
C LEU A 24 9.12 -3.82 -3.03
N SER A 25 8.99 -2.69 -2.35
CA SER A 25 8.44 -2.65 -0.99
C SER A 25 7.00 -3.16 -0.95
N LEU A 26 6.17 -2.73 -1.89
CA LEU A 26 4.78 -3.19 -1.98
C LEU A 26 4.69 -4.65 -2.44
N ALA A 27 5.59 -5.10 -3.30
CA ALA A 27 5.65 -6.50 -3.74
C ALA A 27 5.95 -7.49 -2.60
N LEU A 28 6.66 -7.06 -1.56
CA LEU A 28 6.91 -7.89 -0.37
C LEU A 28 5.61 -8.27 0.37
N TYR A 29 4.63 -7.41 0.33
CA TYR A 29 3.35 -7.59 1.02
C TYR A 29 2.21 -7.92 0.07
N GLY A 30 2.41 -7.63 -1.21
CA GLY A 30 1.45 -7.86 -2.26
C GLY A 30 1.36 -9.33 -2.68
N LYS A 31 0.26 -9.67 -3.28
CA LYS A 31 0.05 -10.95 -3.93
C LYS A 31 -0.91 -10.78 -5.10
N PRO A 32 -0.90 -11.69 -6.08
CA PRO A 32 -1.85 -11.62 -7.19
C PRO A 32 -3.30 -11.49 -6.69
N GLY A 33 -4.03 -10.52 -7.23
CA GLY A 33 -5.41 -10.23 -6.84
C GLY A 33 -5.57 -9.47 -5.52
N GLY A 34 -4.48 -9.18 -4.80
CA GLY A 34 -4.50 -8.29 -3.64
C GLY A 34 -4.75 -6.84 -4.03
N ILE A 35 -5.15 -6.04 -3.07
CA ILE A 35 -5.42 -4.61 -3.25
C ILE A 35 -4.55 -3.80 -2.30
N SER A 36 -3.84 -2.82 -2.85
CA SER A 36 -3.13 -1.80 -2.07
C SER A 36 -3.91 -0.49 -2.18
N PHE A 37 -4.31 0.06 -1.06
CA PHE A 37 -4.99 1.35 -1.00
C PHE A 37 -3.95 2.46 -0.90
N CYS A 38 -4.11 3.48 -1.70
CA CYS A 38 -3.23 4.65 -1.72
C CYS A 38 -4.05 5.92 -1.98
N HIS A 39 -3.45 7.07 -1.80
CA HIS A 39 -4.10 8.30 -2.25
C HIS A 39 -4.22 8.29 -3.77
N ARG A 40 -5.34 8.77 -4.31
CA ARG A 40 -5.59 8.76 -5.77
C ARG A 40 -4.52 9.50 -6.58
N GLU A 41 -3.90 10.51 -6.00
CA GLU A 41 -2.82 11.29 -6.61
C GLU A 41 -1.43 10.84 -6.12
N SER A 42 -1.32 9.63 -5.58
CA SER A 42 -0.03 9.11 -5.15
C SER A 42 0.86 8.81 -6.34
N HIS A 43 2.15 8.97 -6.14
CA HIS A 43 3.17 8.72 -7.17
C HIS A 43 3.07 7.30 -7.74
N ILE A 44 2.83 6.30 -6.89
CA ILE A 44 2.68 4.90 -7.32
C ILE A 44 1.49 4.68 -8.26
N MET A 45 0.47 5.51 -8.16
CA MET A 45 -0.74 5.39 -8.99
C MET A 45 -0.62 6.18 -10.29
N GLU A 46 -0.07 7.39 -10.23
CA GLU A 46 -0.05 8.33 -11.36
C GLU A 46 1.24 8.26 -12.20
N ASP A 47 2.38 8.05 -11.57
CA ASP A 47 3.68 8.35 -12.18
C ASP A 47 4.62 7.14 -12.35
N GLU A 48 4.22 5.95 -11.98
CA GLU A 48 5.11 4.78 -11.96
C GLU A 48 4.75 3.68 -12.98
N CYS A 49 3.87 4.01 -13.93
CA CYS A 49 3.58 3.17 -15.10
C CYS A 49 3.22 1.71 -14.79
N GLY A 50 2.52 1.46 -13.69
CA GLY A 50 2.11 0.10 -13.32
C GLY A 50 3.22 -0.77 -12.72
N ALA A 51 4.30 -0.17 -12.22
CA ALA A 51 5.42 -0.91 -11.65
C ALA A 51 5.01 -1.77 -10.44
N VAL A 52 4.14 -1.26 -9.58
CA VAL A 52 3.63 -2.00 -8.42
C VAL A 52 2.84 -3.22 -8.86
N GLU A 53 1.92 -3.05 -9.79
CA GLU A 53 1.08 -4.13 -10.32
C GLU A 53 1.93 -5.21 -10.99
N TYR A 54 2.93 -4.79 -11.75
CA TYR A 54 3.85 -5.70 -12.44
C TYR A 54 4.69 -6.53 -11.45
N LEU A 55 5.37 -5.87 -10.51
CA LEU A 55 6.27 -6.53 -9.57
C LEU A 55 5.54 -7.33 -8.49
N SER A 56 4.31 -6.97 -8.16
CA SER A 56 3.48 -7.76 -7.22
C SER A 56 2.83 -8.98 -7.87
N GLY A 57 3.06 -9.21 -9.15
CA GLY A 57 2.47 -10.34 -9.87
C GLY A 57 0.97 -10.19 -10.13
N GLY A 58 0.47 -8.97 -10.25
CA GLY A 58 -0.94 -8.69 -10.53
C GLY A 58 -1.75 -8.20 -9.32
N GLY A 59 -1.09 -7.63 -8.34
CA GLY A 59 -1.75 -6.82 -7.32
C GLY A 59 -2.37 -5.58 -7.95
N ARG A 60 -3.38 -5.00 -7.29
CA ARG A 60 -4.07 -3.81 -7.78
C ARG A 60 -3.89 -2.63 -6.84
N LEU A 61 -3.84 -1.44 -7.41
CA LEU A 61 -3.92 -0.19 -6.66
C LEU A 61 -5.37 0.30 -6.64
N HIS A 62 -5.79 0.82 -5.51
CA HIS A 62 -7.08 1.49 -5.37
C HIS A 62 -6.90 2.86 -4.76
N GLY A 63 -7.24 3.90 -5.54
CA GLY A 63 -7.08 5.28 -5.13
C GLY A 63 -8.18 5.74 -4.19
N ILE A 64 -7.78 6.32 -3.07
CA ILE A 64 -8.66 6.89 -2.05
C ILE A 64 -8.58 8.41 -2.12
N GLU A 65 -9.74 9.05 -1.99
CA GLU A 65 -9.86 10.50 -1.92
C GLU A 65 -9.26 11.06 -0.63
N GLY A 66 -8.89 12.31 -0.69
CA GLY A 66 -8.44 13.08 0.46
C GLY A 66 -7.82 14.41 0.06
N ALA A 67 -7.78 15.34 0.98
CA ALA A 67 -7.20 16.64 0.74
C ALA A 67 -5.68 16.66 0.96
N PHE A 68 -4.98 17.43 0.13
CA PHE A 68 -3.54 17.64 0.27
C PHE A 68 -2.70 16.36 0.25
N GLY A 69 -3.04 15.39 -0.58
CA GLY A 69 -2.32 14.13 -0.69
C GLY A 69 -2.45 13.20 0.53
N ARG A 70 -3.38 13.48 1.43
CA ARG A 70 -3.66 12.64 2.61
C ARG A 70 -4.93 11.85 2.36
N ILE A 71 -4.89 10.56 2.63
CA ILE A 71 -6.09 9.74 2.56
C ILE A 71 -7.12 10.22 3.59
N ASP A 72 -8.36 10.42 3.13
CA ASP A 72 -9.49 10.61 4.03
C ASP A 72 -9.87 9.27 4.69
N PRO A 73 -9.79 9.16 6.03
CA PRO A 73 -10.12 7.92 6.73
C PRO A 73 -11.55 7.43 6.46
N ALA A 74 -12.51 8.34 6.33
CA ALA A 74 -13.89 7.96 6.04
C ALA A 74 -14.04 7.40 4.61
N ALA A 75 -13.30 7.96 3.64
CA ALA A 75 -13.27 7.42 2.28
C ALA A 75 -12.61 6.04 2.22
N LEU A 76 -11.54 5.84 2.98
CA LEU A 76 -10.91 4.54 3.10
C LEU A 76 -11.87 3.49 3.70
N GLU A 77 -12.56 3.85 4.76
CA GLU A 77 -13.52 2.95 5.42
C GLU A 77 -14.67 2.56 4.48
N ARG A 78 -15.20 3.52 3.72
CA ARG A 78 -16.22 3.23 2.69
C ARG A 78 -15.69 2.27 1.62
N SER A 79 -14.47 2.47 1.16
CA SER A 79 -13.86 1.61 0.15
C SER A 79 -13.61 0.19 0.69
N LEU A 80 -13.13 0.07 1.90
CA LEU A 80 -12.97 -1.21 2.59
C LEU A 80 -14.31 -1.95 2.72
N GLY A 81 -15.38 -1.24 3.08
CA GLY A 81 -16.74 -1.78 3.16
C GLY A 81 -17.25 -2.30 1.82
N GLY A 82 -16.91 -1.65 0.72
CA GLY A 82 -17.28 -2.08 -0.63
C GLY A 82 -16.55 -3.35 -1.08
N PHE A 83 -15.26 -3.48 -0.76
CA PHE A 83 -14.47 -4.66 -1.09
C PHE A 83 -14.65 -5.81 -0.10
N PHE A 84 -14.89 -5.49 1.17
CA PHE A 84 -14.92 -6.46 2.26
C PHE A 84 -16.11 -6.20 3.19
N PRO A 85 -17.34 -6.34 2.70
CA PRO A 85 -18.53 -5.96 3.47
C PRO A 85 -18.65 -6.73 4.80
N GLU A 86 -18.20 -7.96 4.86
CA GLU A 86 -18.28 -8.78 6.07
C GLU A 86 -17.30 -8.33 7.16
N SER A 87 -16.16 -7.77 6.80
CA SER A 87 -15.16 -7.32 7.78
C SER A 87 -15.57 -6.01 8.48
N VAL A 88 -16.34 -5.18 7.81
CA VAL A 88 -16.80 -3.89 8.33
C VAL A 88 -18.01 -4.05 9.27
N HIS A 89 -18.90 -5.00 8.98
CA HIS A 89 -20.17 -5.14 9.68
C HIS A 89 -20.20 -6.20 10.76
N SER A 90 -19.32 -7.20 10.75
CA SER A 90 -19.44 -8.35 11.66
C SER A 90 -18.61 -8.27 12.93
N GLY A 91 -17.71 -7.31 13.07
CA GLY A 91 -16.76 -7.26 14.18
C GLY A 91 -15.91 -8.52 14.34
N ARG A 92 -16.02 -9.46 13.44
CA ARG A 92 -15.21 -10.68 13.40
C ARG A 92 -13.95 -10.42 12.61
N GLY A 93 -13.08 -9.61 13.22
CA GLY A 93 -11.81 -9.21 12.66
C GLY A 93 -10.80 -10.32 12.60
N THR A 94 -10.89 -11.25 11.69
CA THR A 94 -9.78 -12.19 11.51
C THR A 94 -9.40 -12.47 10.08
N ARG A 95 -9.87 -11.72 9.14
CA ARG A 95 -9.08 -11.55 7.93
C ARG A 95 -8.19 -10.35 8.15
N THR A 96 -6.99 -10.60 8.59
CA THR A 96 -5.92 -9.62 8.59
C THR A 96 -5.69 -9.18 7.15
N TYR A 97 -6.49 -8.23 6.73
CA TYR A 97 -6.05 -7.36 5.66
C TYR A 97 -4.95 -6.54 6.29
N LYS A 98 -3.73 -6.95 6.06
CA LYS A 98 -2.63 -6.05 6.34
C LYS A 98 -2.94 -4.85 5.48
N ALA A 99 -3.40 -3.78 6.12
CA ALA A 99 -3.37 -2.48 5.50
C ALA A 99 -1.93 -2.35 5.03
N VAL A 100 -1.75 -2.35 3.73
CA VAL A 100 -0.44 -2.03 3.19
C VAL A 100 -0.25 -0.59 3.59
N ASP A 101 0.73 -0.38 4.45
CA ASP A 101 1.05 0.95 4.92
C ASP A 101 1.13 1.87 3.71
N MET A 102 0.37 2.92 3.79
CA MET A 102 0.22 3.90 2.75
C MET A 102 1.58 4.44 2.38
N VAL A 103 2.05 4.05 1.23
CA VAL A 103 3.21 4.71 0.65
C VAL A 103 2.72 6.05 0.12
N ALA A 104 3.05 7.05 0.86
CA ALA A 104 2.79 8.42 0.43
C ALA A 104 3.52 8.74 -0.86
#